data_0414c7b5e1f43377ec3e125aa73e7bea
#
_entry.id   0414c7b5e1f43377ec3e125aa73e7bea
#
_cell.length_a   1.000
_cell.length_b   1.000
_cell.length_c   1.000
_cell.angle_alpha   90.00
_cell.angle_beta   90.00
_cell.angle_gamma   90.00
#
_symmetry.space_group_name_H-M   'P 1'
#
loop_
_entity.id
_entity.type
_entity.pdbx_description
1 polymer ?
#
loop_
_entity_poly.entity_id
_entity_poly.type
_entity_poly.pdbx_seq_one_letter_code
_entity_poly.pdbx_strand_id
1 'polypeptide(L)'
;MACPFRSSETISTIDSAVLRPSRLLGNHIAVGREKGIEMADRQFAVYSVDDESLTFYRYGRIPVLGTEFAGKHVTKVFENFNDHCWTTDAIADRVTGVSVADGGIKPRKLCHWFNRFKNLRAADLEKLDTTYTTAAQGLFESCGNLEQVRMPRFGMPLVADTNRMFYGCKSLKRLGMDGYNLYSAVDLHEMFFGCERLRKIGAETWNISRAVDLNRMFYGCMNLSENLSSWTLENWRENARFSTGAPGVIDPDWDYAFTETVVKPLDLSMGI
;
A
#
# COMPACT_ATOMS: atom_id res chain seq x y z
N MET A 1 15.07 10.98 10.61
CA MET A 1 14.78 11.48 11.97
C MET A 1 14.43 10.29 12.83
N ALA A 2 15.18 10.04 13.90
CA ALA A 2 15.01 8.87 14.77
C ALA A 2 13.80 9.07 15.68
N CYS A 3 13.01 7.98 15.88
CA CYS A 3 11.93 7.93 16.87
C CYS A 3 12.50 8.17 18.29
N PRO A 4 11.91 9.03 19.10
CA PRO A 4 12.34 9.19 20.49
C PRO A 4 11.85 8.01 21.33
N PHE A 5 12.78 7.24 21.86
CA PHE A 5 12.53 6.29 22.93
C PHE A 5 12.13 7.06 24.21
N ARG A 6 10.94 6.80 24.74
CA ARG A 6 10.63 7.10 26.13
C ARG A 6 10.98 5.89 26.98
N SER A 7 11.89 6.13 27.91
CA SER A 7 12.33 5.23 28.96
C SER A 7 11.20 4.91 29.95
N SER A 8 11.22 3.64 30.34
CA SER A 8 10.54 2.97 31.43
C SER A 8 10.14 3.84 32.64
N GLU A 9 8.84 3.92 32.92
CA GLU A 9 8.34 4.17 34.25
C GLU A 9 7.86 2.84 34.86
N THR A 10 8.41 2.57 36.02
CA THR A 10 8.17 1.43 36.89
C THR A 10 6.70 1.34 37.32
N ILE A 11 6.05 0.25 36.97
CA ILE A 11 4.69 -0.08 37.48
C ILE A 11 4.87 -0.86 38.79
N SER A 12 4.37 -0.26 39.85
CA SER A 12 4.22 -0.84 41.18
C SER A 12 3.26 -2.03 41.13
N THR A 13 3.68 -3.09 41.85
CA THR A 13 2.94 -4.27 42.24
C THR A 13 1.48 -4.01 42.57
N ILE A 14 0.56 -4.70 41.91
CA ILE A 14 -0.82 -4.89 42.36
C ILE A 14 -1.06 -6.39 42.62
N ASP A 15 -1.63 -6.60 43.76
CA ASP A 15 -1.90 -7.81 44.47
C ASP A 15 -2.61 -8.92 43.68
N SER A 16 -2.20 -10.15 43.96
CA SER A 16 -2.82 -11.38 43.50
C SER A 16 -4.12 -11.68 44.24
N ALA A 17 -5.25 -11.54 43.57
CA ALA A 17 -6.53 -12.10 44.04
C ALA A 17 -7.04 -13.14 43.02
N VAL A 18 -6.98 -14.35 43.50
CA VAL A 18 -7.60 -15.61 43.10
C VAL A 18 -8.84 -15.48 42.21
N LEU A 19 -8.78 -16.04 40.99
CA LEU A 19 -9.98 -16.48 40.26
C LEU A 19 -9.78 -17.92 39.78
N ARG A 20 -10.65 -18.79 40.30
CA ARG A 20 -10.72 -20.24 39.96
C ARG A 20 -11.31 -20.39 38.53
N PRO A 21 -10.91 -21.46 37.79
CA PRO A 21 -11.42 -21.74 36.46
C PRO A 21 -12.80 -22.41 36.55
N SER A 22 -13.78 -21.85 35.87
CA SER A 22 -15.05 -22.52 35.56
C SER A 22 -15.15 -22.89 34.10
N ARG A 23 -15.44 -24.12 33.91
CA ARG A 23 -15.66 -25.02 32.79
C ARG A 23 -16.15 -24.39 31.46
N LEU A 24 -15.54 -24.95 30.40
CA LEU A 24 -15.97 -25.00 29.01
C LEU A 24 -17.48 -25.23 28.80
N LEU A 25 -18.09 -24.41 27.96
CA LEU A 25 -19.17 -24.82 27.06
C LEU A 25 -19.11 -23.95 25.82
N GLY A 26 -19.21 -24.60 24.66
CA GLY A 26 -18.94 -24.04 23.34
C GLY A 26 -20.00 -23.08 22.81
N ASN A 27 -19.59 -22.46 21.73
CA ASN A 27 -20.37 -21.86 20.65
C ASN A 27 -20.97 -20.46 20.88
N HIS A 28 -20.65 -19.62 19.89
CA HIS A 28 -21.21 -18.31 19.58
C HIS A 28 -20.95 -17.22 20.61
N ILE A 29 -19.91 -16.44 20.31
CA ILE A 29 -19.76 -15.12 20.94
C ILE A 29 -20.92 -14.25 20.46
N ALA A 30 -21.99 -14.26 21.20
CA ALA A 30 -23.01 -13.23 21.15
C ALA A 30 -22.34 -11.94 21.61
N VAL A 31 -22.22 -10.96 20.70
CA VAL A 31 -21.83 -9.60 21.04
C VAL A 31 -22.88 -9.04 22.01
N GLY A 32 -22.62 -9.13 23.30
CA GLY A 32 -23.40 -8.47 24.32
C GLY A 32 -23.36 -6.96 24.10
N ARG A 33 -24.49 -6.36 23.72
CA ARG A 33 -24.69 -4.93 23.78
C ARG A 33 -24.68 -4.50 25.25
N GLU A 34 -23.52 -4.16 25.78
CA GLU A 34 -23.45 -3.33 26.98
C GLU A 34 -23.88 -1.92 26.61
N LYS A 35 -24.97 -1.45 27.26
CA LYS A 35 -25.53 -0.11 27.09
C LYS A 35 -24.49 0.92 27.55
N GLY A 36 -24.05 1.81 26.64
CA GLY A 36 -23.69 3.18 27.01
C GLY A 36 -22.22 3.56 27.03
N ILE A 37 -21.30 2.76 26.46
CA ILE A 37 -19.96 3.25 26.13
C ILE A 37 -19.80 3.13 24.61
N GLU A 38 -19.82 4.27 23.93
CA GLU A 38 -19.39 4.35 22.53
C GLU A 38 -17.92 3.92 22.51
N MET A 39 -17.68 2.64 22.18
CA MET A 39 -16.31 2.13 22.08
C MET A 39 -15.64 2.88 20.94
N ALA A 40 -14.65 3.70 21.27
CA ALA A 40 -13.88 4.45 20.30
C ALA A 40 -13.39 3.51 19.20
N ASP A 41 -13.70 3.87 17.96
CA ASP A 41 -13.30 3.14 16.77
C ASP A 41 -11.77 3.20 16.61
N ARG A 42 -11.08 2.21 17.15
CA ARG A 42 -9.62 2.15 17.15
C ARG A 42 -9.11 1.25 16.04
N GLN A 43 -8.13 1.76 15.32
CA GLN A 43 -7.42 1.02 14.27
C GLN A 43 -6.04 0.63 14.81
N PHE A 44 -5.67 -0.63 14.64
CA PHE A 44 -4.38 -1.15 15.09
C PHE A 44 -3.91 -2.30 14.19
N ALA A 45 -2.62 -2.61 14.24
CA ALA A 45 -2.07 -3.78 13.59
C ALA A 45 -1.48 -4.74 14.65
N VAL A 46 -1.60 -6.03 14.40
CA VAL A 46 -1.06 -7.11 15.23
C VAL A 46 -0.01 -7.85 14.44
N TYR A 47 1.17 -7.97 15.02
CA TYR A 47 2.20 -8.92 14.58
C TYR A 47 2.11 -10.19 15.38
N SER A 48 2.06 -11.34 14.70
CA SER A 48 2.13 -12.67 15.28
C SER A 48 3.41 -13.36 14.81
N VAL A 49 4.18 -13.89 15.77
CA VAL A 49 5.41 -14.63 15.48
C VAL A 49 5.14 -16.05 15.01
N ASP A 50 3.97 -16.62 15.32
CA ASP A 50 3.64 -18.01 15.02
C ASP A 50 3.49 -18.26 13.51
N ASP A 51 2.91 -17.29 12.80
CA ASP A 51 2.71 -17.33 11.34
C ASP A 51 3.46 -16.21 10.61
N GLU A 52 4.30 -15.45 11.34
CA GLU A 52 5.07 -14.32 10.80
C GLU A 52 4.20 -13.32 10.02
N SER A 53 2.97 -13.08 10.51
CA SER A 53 2.00 -12.22 9.86
C SER A 53 1.85 -10.87 10.55
N LEU A 54 1.53 -9.84 9.73
CA LEU A 54 1.10 -8.53 10.18
C LEU A 54 -0.34 -8.30 9.70
N THR A 55 -1.28 -8.20 10.64
CA THR A 55 -2.71 -8.08 10.32
C THR A 55 -3.29 -6.80 10.89
N PHE A 56 -4.02 -6.06 10.05
CA PHE A 56 -4.66 -4.79 10.40
C PHE A 56 -6.11 -5.01 10.78
N TYR A 57 -6.52 -4.41 11.89
CA TYR A 57 -7.86 -4.55 12.49
C TYR A 57 -8.49 -3.19 12.79
N ARG A 58 -9.82 -3.21 12.91
CA ARG A 58 -10.64 -2.07 13.34
C ARG A 58 -11.63 -2.54 14.40
N TYR A 59 -11.17 -2.57 15.65
CA TYR A 59 -12.00 -2.96 16.80
C TYR A 59 -11.94 -1.89 17.88
N GLY A 60 -13.00 -1.84 18.72
CA GLY A 60 -13.04 -0.93 19.86
C GLY A 60 -12.07 -1.27 20.99
N ARG A 61 -11.52 -2.49 21.05
CA ARG A 61 -10.60 -2.93 22.10
C ARG A 61 -9.30 -3.49 21.51
N ILE A 62 -8.19 -2.91 21.95
CA ILE A 62 -6.86 -3.37 21.58
C ILE A 62 -6.53 -4.67 22.31
N PRO A 63 -6.00 -5.71 21.62
CA PRO A 63 -5.66 -6.96 22.27
C PRO A 63 -4.44 -6.81 23.20
N VAL A 64 -4.40 -7.66 24.21
CA VAL A 64 -3.29 -7.70 25.19
C VAL A 64 -2.15 -8.55 24.64
N LEU A 65 -0.90 -8.09 24.84
CA LEU A 65 0.30 -8.86 24.46
C LEU A 65 0.33 -10.21 25.18
N GLY A 66 0.78 -11.24 24.47
CA GLY A 66 0.87 -12.61 25.00
C GLY A 66 -0.46 -13.35 25.06
N THR A 67 -1.56 -12.76 24.56
CA THR A 67 -2.86 -13.44 24.49
C THR A 67 -3.17 -13.88 23.04
N GLU A 68 -4.22 -14.67 22.88
CA GLU A 68 -4.77 -14.98 21.57
C GLU A 68 -5.79 -13.92 21.13
N PHE A 69 -5.70 -13.50 19.87
CA PHE A 69 -6.65 -12.61 19.23
C PHE A 69 -6.89 -13.03 17.79
N ALA A 70 -8.15 -13.23 17.43
CA ALA A 70 -8.55 -13.70 16.09
C ALA A 70 -7.80 -14.97 15.64
N GLY A 71 -7.52 -15.89 16.59
CA GLY A 71 -6.81 -17.14 16.34
C GLY A 71 -5.30 -17.01 16.15
N LYS A 72 -4.71 -15.88 16.55
CA LYS A 72 -3.27 -15.60 16.46
C LYS A 72 -2.71 -15.17 17.81
N HIS A 73 -1.49 -15.61 18.10
CA HIS A 73 -0.76 -15.13 19.28
C HIS A 73 -0.31 -13.67 19.07
N VAL A 74 -0.69 -12.79 19.99
CA VAL A 74 -0.37 -11.36 19.93
C VAL A 74 1.04 -11.11 20.42
N THR A 75 1.99 -11.01 19.52
CA THR A 75 3.39 -10.73 19.86
C THR A 75 3.66 -9.23 19.99
N LYS A 76 3.06 -8.43 19.11
CA LYS A 76 3.17 -6.96 19.14
C LYS A 76 1.92 -6.30 18.58
N VAL A 77 1.58 -5.12 19.11
CA VAL A 77 0.47 -4.28 18.65
C VAL A 77 0.98 -2.90 18.27
N PHE A 78 0.47 -2.36 17.19
CA PHE A 78 0.76 -1.03 16.67
C PHE A 78 -0.53 -0.23 16.56
N GLU A 79 -0.65 0.85 17.34
CA GLU A 79 -1.86 1.68 17.42
C GLU A 79 -1.81 2.92 16.52
N ASN A 80 -0.64 3.27 16.01
CA ASN A 80 -0.46 4.45 15.17
C ASN A 80 0.09 4.05 13.81
N PHE A 81 -0.72 4.23 12.75
CA PHE A 81 -0.32 3.92 11.38
C PHE A 81 0.52 5.02 10.72
N ASN A 82 0.60 6.21 11.31
CA ASN A 82 1.32 7.31 10.69
C ASN A 82 2.85 7.19 10.86
N ASP A 83 3.30 6.50 11.91
CA ASP A 83 4.73 6.42 12.24
C ASP A 83 5.43 5.19 11.65
N HIS A 84 4.71 4.31 10.93
CA HIS A 84 5.23 3.06 10.33
C HIS A 84 6.06 2.22 11.32
N CYS A 85 5.63 2.16 12.58
CA CYS A 85 6.37 1.53 13.68
C CYS A 85 6.69 0.05 13.44
N TRP A 86 5.97 -0.61 12.54
CA TRP A 86 6.22 -2.01 12.14
C TRP A 86 7.35 -2.16 11.13
N THR A 87 7.90 -1.08 10.58
CA THR A 87 9.03 -1.11 9.63
C THR A 87 10.38 -1.26 10.33
N THR A 88 10.39 -1.44 11.66
CA THR A 88 11.63 -1.72 12.38
C THR A 88 12.24 -3.01 11.85
N ASP A 89 13.54 -3.06 11.69
CA ASP A 89 14.27 -4.18 11.05
C ASP A 89 13.90 -5.55 11.61
N ALA A 90 13.63 -5.65 12.92
CA ALA A 90 13.27 -6.91 13.57
C ALA A 90 11.94 -7.51 13.09
N ILE A 91 10.98 -6.70 12.62
CA ILE A 91 9.68 -7.17 12.13
C ILE A 91 9.68 -7.22 10.61
N ALA A 92 10.19 -6.19 9.95
CA ALA A 92 10.29 -6.14 8.50
C ALA A 92 11.01 -7.37 7.91
N ASP A 93 12.06 -7.85 8.58
CA ASP A 93 12.81 -9.05 8.16
C ASP A 93 12.12 -10.38 8.49
N ARG A 94 11.02 -10.39 9.27
CA ARG A 94 10.30 -11.62 9.64
C ARG A 94 8.97 -11.79 8.91
N VAL A 95 8.25 -10.69 8.68
CA VAL A 95 6.90 -10.75 8.11
C VAL A 95 6.90 -11.42 6.74
N THR A 96 6.14 -12.51 6.63
CA THR A 96 5.93 -13.26 5.37
C THR A 96 4.58 -12.96 4.73
N GLY A 97 3.60 -12.50 5.52
CA GLY A 97 2.25 -12.17 5.07
C GLY A 97 1.69 -10.90 5.70
N VAL A 98 0.97 -10.12 4.89
CA VAL A 98 0.22 -8.93 5.34
C VAL A 98 -1.23 -9.09 4.97
N SER A 99 -2.14 -8.73 5.89
CA SER A 99 -3.58 -8.76 5.63
C SER A 99 -4.34 -7.65 6.34
N VAL A 100 -5.51 -7.31 5.80
CA VAL A 100 -6.47 -6.40 6.41
C VAL A 100 -7.73 -7.19 6.76
N ALA A 101 -7.95 -7.44 8.04
CA ALA A 101 -9.05 -8.27 8.52
C ALA A 101 -10.41 -7.54 8.38
N ASP A 102 -10.44 -6.26 8.71
CA ASP A 102 -11.67 -5.46 8.75
C ASP A 102 -11.69 -4.35 7.72
N GLY A 103 -12.86 -4.07 7.16
CA GLY A 103 -13.07 -2.89 6.34
C GLY A 103 -13.10 -1.58 7.14
N GLY A 104 -12.97 -0.45 6.43
CA GLY A 104 -13.08 0.89 7.01
C GLY A 104 -11.81 1.40 7.68
N ILE A 105 -10.68 0.72 7.54
CA ILE A 105 -9.35 1.27 7.85
C ILE A 105 -9.00 2.27 6.75
N LYS A 106 -8.79 3.55 7.12
CA LYS A 106 -8.67 4.69 6.21
C LYS A 106 -7.32 5.39 6.34
N PRO A 107 -6.24 4.82 5.80
CA PRO A 107 -4.94 5.47 5.87
C PRO A 107 -4.92 6.74 5.00
N ARG A 108 -4.39 7.82 5.54
CA ARG A 108 -4.16 9.05 4.76
C ARG A 108 -2.92 8.95 3.87
N LYS A 109 -1.93 8.16 4.29
CA LYS A 109 -0.70 7.88 3.55
C LYS A 109 -0.33 6.42 3.71
N LEU A 110 0.20 5.84 2.65
CA LEU A 110 0.73 4.47 2.61
C LEU A 110 2.25 4.45 2.33
N CYS A 111 2.89 5.63 2.39
CA CYS A 111 4.31 5.77 2.05
C CYS A 111 5.17 4.81 2.87
N HIS A 112 5.94 3.96 2.17
CA HIS A 112 6.91 3.04 2.77
C HIS A 112 6.36 2.06 3.82
N TRP A 113 5.05 1.79 3.84
CA TRP A 113 4.45 0.90 4.86
C TRP A 113 5.12 -0.47 4.94
N PHE A 114 5.56 -1.02 3.82
CA PHE A 114 6.20 -2.33 3.74
C PHE A 114 7.56 -2.26 3.04
N ASN A 115 8.21 -1.09 3.06
CA ASN A 115 9.52 -0.93 2.45
C ASN A 115 10.53 -1.93 3.05
N ARG A 116 11.26 -2.65 2.18
CA ARG A 116 12.29 -3.62 2.55
C ARG A 116 11.82 -4.82 3.38
N PHE A 117 10.55 -5.18 3.32
CA PHE A 117 10.05 -6.43 3.88
C PHE A 117 10.58 -7.60 3.03
N LYS A 118 11.83 -8.01 3.30
CA LYS A 118 12.59 -8.94 2.45
C LYS A 118 11.94 -10.32 2.34
N ASN A 119 11.23 -10.77 3.38
CA ASN A 119 10.59 -12.08 3.44
C ASN A 119 9.10 -12.05 3.09
N LEU A 120 8.53 -10.87 2.85
CA LEU A 120 7.12 -10.71 2.48
C LEU A 120 6.84 -11.43 1.15
N ARG A 121 5.87 -12.35 1.17
CA ARG A 121 5.45 -13.15 0.00
C ARG A 121 4.10 -12.73 -0.54
N ALA A 122 3.19 -12.33 0.34
CA ALA A 122 1.83 -11.95 -0.04
C ALA A 122 1.32 -10.78 0.79
N ALA A 123 0.57 -9.89 0.13
CA ALA A 123 -0.16 -8.82 0.81
C ALA A 123 -1.61 -8.77 0.32
N ASP A 124 -2.55 -8.77 1.26
CA ASP A 124 -3.97 -8.59 1.00
C ASP A 124 -4.44 -7.26 1.60
N LEU A 125 -4.52 -6.23 0.78
CA LEU A 125 -4.96 -4.89 1.14
C LEU A 125 -6.37 -4.57 0.61
N GLU A 126 -7.09 -5.56 0.07
CA GLU A 126 -8.37 -5.36 -0.62
C GLU A 126 -9.40 -4.58 0.21
N LYS A 127 -9.37 -4.76 1.54
CA LYS A 127 -10.33 -4.14 2.47
C LYS A 127 -9.93 -2.75 2.95
N LEU A 128 -8.73 -2.23 2.61
CA LEU A 128 -8.38 -0.84 2.93
C LEU A 128 -9.31 0.13 2.19
N ASP A 129 -9.76 1.13 2.90
CA ASP A 129 -10.46 2.27 2.31
C ASP A 129 -9.45 3.37 2.00
N THR A 130 -9.03 3.42 0.74
CA THR A 130 -8.02 4.36 0.24
C THR A 130 -8.62 5.62 -0.41
N THR A 131 -9.91 5.85 -0.22
CA THR A 131 -10.64 7.01 -0.79
C THR A 131 -9.97 8.35 -0.45
N TYR A 132 -9.36 8.47 0.73
CA TYR A 132 -8.71 9.70 1.20
C TYR A 132 -7.18 9.58 1.27
N THR A 133 -6.61 8.52 0.73
CA THR A 133 -5.15 8.34 0.67
C THR A 133 -4.56 9.29 -0.38
N THR A 134 -3.55 10.06 -0.01
CA THR A 134 -2.96 11.09 -0.89
C THR A 134 -1.56 10.74 -1.41
N ALA A 135 -0.89 9.75 -0.80
CA ALA A 135 0.45 9.32 -1.21
C ALA A 135 0.68 7.84 -0.90
N ALA A 136 1.38 7.14 -1.78
CA ALA A 136 1.70 5.71 -1.68
C ALA A 136 3.13 5.39 -2.17
N GLN A 137 4.02 6.40 -2.18
CA GLN A 137 5.40 6.20 -2.60
C GLN A 137 6.08 5.08 -1.81
N GLY A 138 6.84 4.23 -2.50
CA GLY A 138 7.64 3.18 -1.90
C GLY A 138 6.86 2.16 -1.06
N LEU A 139 5.54 2.01 -1.25
CA LEU A 139 4.68 1.15 -0.42
C LEU A 139 5.26 -0.26 -0.22
N PHE A 140 5.76 -0.89 -1.29
CA PHE A 140 6.42 -2.20 -1.29
C PHE A 140 7.85 -2.12 -1.84
N GLU A 141 8.51 -0.97 -1.76
CA GLU A 141 9.86 -0.79 -2.28
C GLU A 141 10.82 -1.84 -1.71
N SER A 142 11.53 -2.54 -2.60
CA SER A 142 12.52 -3.57 -2.27
C SER A 142 11.97 -4.82 -1.56
N CYS A 143 10.69 -5.15 -1.76
CA CYS A 143 10.10 -6.42 -1.34
C CYS A 143 10.41 -7.51 -2.38
N GLY A 144 11.68 -7.94 -2.46
CA GLY A 144 12.16 -8.82 -3.54
C GLY A 144 11.48 -10.20 -3.61
N ASN A 145 10.94 -10.71 -2.50
CA ASN A 145 10.25 -12.00 -2.43
C ASN A 145 8.72 -11.90 -2.56
N LEU A 146 8.17 -10.68 -2.69
CA LEU A 146 6.73 -10.47 -2.83
C LEU A 146 6.22 -11.09 -4.14
N GLU A 147 5.31 -12.07 -4.04
CA GLU A 147 4.81 -12.83 -5.19
C GLU A 147 3.43 -12.35 -5.66
N GLN A 148 2.59 -11.88 -4.72
CA GLN A 148 1.23 -11.44 -5.02
C GLN A 148 0.77 -10.31 -4.10
N VAL A 149 0.01 -9.38 -4.67
CA VAL A 149 -0.67 -8.31 -3.94
C VAL A 149 -2.11 -8.22 -4.40
N ARG A 150 -3.03 -8.17 -3.44
CA ARG A 150 -4.41 -7.73 -3.67
C ARG A 150 -4.52 -6.28 -3.24
N MET A 151 -4.67 -5.41 -4.22
CA MET A 151 -4.77 -3.97 -4.00
C MET A 151 -6.13 -3.55 -3.44
N PRO A 152 -6.26 -2.38 -2.81
CA PRO A 152 -7.53 -1.85 -2.37
C PRO A 152 -8.57 -1.80 -3.50
N ARG A 153 -9.79 -2.28 -3.22
CA ARG A 153 -10.84 -2.50 -4.23
C ARG A 153 -11.20 -1.25 -5.03
N PHE A 154 -11.20 -0.08 -4.40
CA PHE A 154 -11.67 1.17 -5.02
C PHE A 154 -10.55 2.01 -5.64
N GLY A 155 -9.36 1.46 -5.77
CA GLY A 155 -8.21 2.22 -6.27
C GLY A 155 -7.72 3.26 -5.27
N MET A 156 -6.95 4.22 -5.79
CA MET A 156 -6.34 5.30 -5.00
C MET A 156 -6.60 6.65 -5.70
N PRO A 157 -7.85 7.14 -5.73
CA PRO A 157 -8.25 8.25 -6.61
C PRO A 157 -7.59 9.60 -6.28
N LEU A 158 -7.10 9.80 -5.05
CA LEU A 158 -6.45 11.04 -4.63
C LEU A 158 -4.92 10.92 -4.51
N VAL A 159 -4.36 9.75 -4.79
CA VAL A 159 -2.90 9.55 -4.68
C VAL A 159 -2.22 10.26 -5.85
N ALA A 160 -1.41 11.27 -5.53
CA ALA A 160 -0.62 12.01 -6.50
C ALA A 160 0.78 11.42 -6.70
N ASP A 161 1.35 10.81 -5.67
CA ASP A 161 2.70 10.27 -5.66
C ASP A 161 2.66 8.75 -5.43
N THR A 162 3.03 8.01 -6.48
CA THR A 162 3.13 6.55 -6.50
C THR A 162 4.54 6.08 -6.86
N ASN A 163 5.53 7.00 -6.81
CA ASN A 163 6.88 6.64 -7.20
C ASN A 163 7.40 5.46 -6.38
N ARG A 164 8.14 4.57 -7.04
CA ARG A 164 8.74 3.38 -6.42
C ARG A 164 7.77 2.45 -5.68
N MET A 165 6.47 2.56 -5.92
CA MET A 165 5.46 1.79 -5.16
C MET A 165 5.75 0.29 -5.11
N PHE A 166 6.27 -0.28 -6.20
CA PHE A 166 6.69 -1.69 -6.34
C PHE A 166 8.14 -1.83 -6.81
N TYR A 167 8.97 -0.80 -6.60
CA TYR A 167 10.37 -0.83 -7.00
C TYR A 167 11.09 -2.07 -6.48
N GLY A 168 11.73 -2.84 -7.36
CA GLY A 168 12.52 -4.00 -6.98
C GLY A 168 11.72 -5.20 -6.45
N CYS A 169 10.40 -5.26 -6.68
CA CYS A 169 9.57 -6.42 -6.37
C CYS A 169 9.81 -7.53 -7.41
N LYS A 170 11.01 -8.09 -7.43
CA LYS A 170 11.50 -9.02 -8.47
C LYS A 170 10.65 -10.28 -8.63
N SER A 171 10.06 -10.77 -7.56
CA SER A 171 9.25 -11.99 -7.54
C SER A 171 7.77 -11.76 -7.82
N LEU A 172 7.31 -10.50 -7.97
CA LEU A 172 5.90 -10.15 -8.12
C LEU A 172 5.36 -10.70 -9.45
N LYS A 173 4.36 -11.57 -9.36
CA LYS A 173 3.74 -12.27 -10.50
C LYS A 173 2.30 -11.84 -10.73
N ARG A 174 1.57 -11.57 -9.63
CA ARG A 174 0.14 -11.29 -9.61
C ARG A 174 -0.14 -9.97 -8.88
N LEU A 175 -0.64 -9.02 -9.64
CA LEU A 175 -1.06 -7.72 -9.15
C LEU A 175 -2.28 -7.31 -10.00
N GLY A 176 -3.46 -7.38 -9.40
CA GLY A 176 -4.70 -6.99 -10.06
C GLY A 176 -4.89 -5.48 -9.96
N MET A 177 -4.62 -4.79 -11.05
CA MET A 177 -4.84 -3.35 -11.16
C MET A 177 -5.65 -2.98 -12.41
N ASP A 178 -6.33 -3.96 -13.02
CA ASP A 178 -7.23 -3.72 -14.14
C ASP A 178 -8.37 -2.77 -13.71
N GLY A 179 -8.58 -1.69 -14.48
CA GLY A 179 -9.52 -0.63 -14.14
C GLY A 179 -9.15 0.17 -12.89
N TYR A 180 -7.90 0.07 -12.41
CA TYR A 180 -7.48 0.73 -11.17
C TYR A 180 -7.47 2.26 -11.33
N ASN A 181 -8.12 2.97 -10.40
CA ASN A 181 -8.22 4.42 -10.47
C ASN A 181 -6.95 5.10 -9.96
N LEU A 182 -6.19 5.69 -10.88
CA LEU A 182 -4.99 6.50 -10.63
C LEU A 182 -5.13 7.92 -11.19
N TYR A 183 -6.35 8.43 -11.32
CA TYR A 183 -6.63 9.72 -11.96
C TYR A 183 -5.80 10.90 -11.43
N SER A 184 -5.48 10.93 -10.14
CA SER A 184 -4.69 12.01 -9.55
C SER A 184 -3.17 11.78 -9.61
N ALA A 185 -2.70 10.64 -10.11
CA ALA A 185 -1.28 10.32 -10.13
C ALA A 185 -0.51 11.30 -11.04
N VAL A 186 0.51 11.92 -10.47
CA VAL A 186 1.41 12.88 -11.11
C VAL A 186 2.80 12.28 -11.25
N ASP A 187 3.30 11.66 -10.17
CA ASP A 187 4.60 11.02 -10.12
C ASP A 187 4.45 9.50 -10.06
N LEU A 188 4.85 8.84 -11.16
CA LEU A 188 4.86 7.38 -11.33
C LEU A 188 6.29 6.86 -11.60
N HIS A 189 7.32 7.69 -11.35
CA HIS A 189 8.67 7.29 -11.68
C HIS A 189 9.07 6.02 -10.93
N GLU A 190 9.73 5.11 -11.63
CA GLU A 190 10.22 3.84 -11.10
C GLU A 190 9.13 2.97 -10.41
N MET A 191 7.83 3.22 -10.68
CA MET A 191 6.73 2.55 -9.97
C MET A 191 6.86 1.01 -10.00
N PHE A 192 7.29 0.44 -11.12
CA PHE A 192 7.50 -1.01 -11.31
C PHE A 192 8.93 -1.37 -11.67
N PHE A 193 9.90 -0.49 -11.42
CA PHE A 193 11.29 -0.74 -11.77
C PHE A 193 11.76 -2.11 -11.26
N GLY A 194 12.26 -2.96 -12.16
CA GLY A 194 12.80 -4.28 -11.82
C GLY A 194 11.78 -5.30 -11.33
N CYS A 195 10.49 -5.15 -11.66
CA CYS A 195 9.46 -6.17 -11.45
C CYS A 195 9.61 -7.29 -12.50
N GLU A 196 10.71 -8.05 -12.39
CA GLU A 196 11.18 -8.98 -13.42
C GLU A 196 10.17 -10.08 -13.79
N ARG A 197 9.31 -10.52 -12.83
CA ARG A 197 8.34 -11.62 -13.02
C ARG A 197 6.92 -11.17 -13.26
N LEU A 198 6.66 -9.87 -13.24
CA LEU A 198 5.33 -9.31 -13.49
C LEU A 198 4.94 -9.54 -14.96
N ARG A 199 3.71 -10.03 -15.19
CA ARG A 199 3.28 -10.43 -16.55
C ARG A 199 2.23 -9.52 -17.13
N LYS A 200 1.20 -9.20 -16.37
CA LYS A 200 0.10 -8.32 -16.76
C LYS A 200 -0.51 -7.65 -15.52
N ILE A 201 -0.90 -6.39 -15.65
CA ILE A 201 -1.51 -5.59 -14.59
C ILE A 201 -2.75 -4.84 -15.04
N GLY A 202 -3.08 -4.88 -16.36
CA GLY A 202 -4.21 -4.16 -16.94
C GLY A 202 -3.96 -2.66 -17.08
N ALA A 203 -2.71 -2.26 -17.24
CA ALA A 203 -2.33 -0.85 -17.33
C ALA A 203 -2.98 -0.12 -18.51
N GLU A 204 -3.34 -0.83 -19.56
CA GLU A 204 -4.07 -0.30 -20.72
C GLU A 204 -5.40 0.38 -20.34
N THR A 205 -5.97 0.03 -19.19
CA THR A 205 -7.26 0.57 -18.72
C THR A 205 -7.12 1.79 -17.79
N TRP A 206 -5.89 2.19 -17.44
CA TRP A 206 -5.68 3.25 -16.47
C TRP A 206 -5.92 4.63 -17.05
N ASN A 207 -6.58 5.49 -16.27
CA ASN A 207 -6.59 6.92 -16.53
C ASN A 207 -5.46 7.59 -15.75
N ILE A 208 -4.39 7.96 -16.44
CA ILE A 208 -3.23 8.66 -15.90
C ILE A 208 -2.94 9.96 -16.68
N SER A 209 -3.97 10.60 -17.22
CA SER A 209 -3.84 11.83 -18.02
C SER A 209 -3.13 12.99 -17.29
N ARG A 210 -3.03 12.93 -15.97
CA ARG A 210 -2.31 13.91 -15.14
C ARG A 210 -0.84 13.57 -14.88
N ALA A 211 -0.36 12.43 -15.36
CA ALA A 211 1.01 11.99 -15.15
C ALA A 211 2.01 13.00 -15.75
N VAL A 212 3.05 13.30 -14.96
CA VAL A 212 4.15 14.21 -15.33
C VAL A 212 5.46 13.44 -15.42
N ASP A 213 5.80 12.64 -14.41
CA ASP A 213 7.03 11.85 -14.37
C ASP A 213 6.71 10.35 -14.50
N LEU A 214 7.19 9.78 -15.59
CA LEU A 214 7.07 8.36 -15.97
C LEU A 214 8.44 7.71 -16.15
N ASN A 215 9.52 8.38 -15.69
CA ASN A 215 10.88 7.87 -15.82
C ASN A 215 10.99 6.45 -15.30
N ARG A 216 11.52 5.55 -16.12
CA ARG A 216 11.81 4.16 -15.76
C ARG A 216 10.63 3.40 -15.14
N MET A 217 9.39 3.81 -15.42
CA MET A 217 8.20 3.21 -14.79
C MET A 217 8.18 1.69 -14.91
N PHE A 218 8.51 1.15 -16.08
CA PHE A 218 8.57 -0.29 -16.36
C PHE A 218 9.99 -0.80 -16.68
N TYR A 219 11.02 -0.06 -16.27
CA TYR A 219 12.40 -0.47 -16.53
C TYR A 219 12.68 -1.86 -15.95
N GLY A 220 13.19 -2.78 -16.79
CA GLY A 220 13.54 -4.13 -16.37
C GLY A 220 12.36 -5.06 -16.05
N CYS A 221 11.14 -4.72 -16.46
CA CYS A 221 9.97 -5.59 -16.36
C CYS A 221 9.98 -6.64 -17.49
N MET A 222 10.93 -7.56 -17.44
CA MET A 222 11.29 -8.47 -18.55
C MET A 222 10.14 -9.33 -19.06
N ASN A 223 9.15 -9.64 -18.21
CA ASN A 223 8.02 -10.51 -18.56
C ASN A 223 6.69 -9.77 -18.70
N LEU A 224 6.67 -8.44 -18.50
CA LEU A 224 5.47 -7.64 -18.62
C LEU A 224 5.02 -7.52 -20.08
N SER A 225 3.71 -7.69 -20.30
CA SER A 225 3.09 -7.53 -21.62
C SER A 225 1.86 -6.62 -21.48
N GLU A 226 2.00 -5.37 -21.92
CA GLU A 226 0.97 -4.33 -21.88
C GLU A 226 1.00 -3.56 -23.20
N ASN A 227 -0.19 -3.18 -23.70
CA ASN A 227 -0.31 -2.27 -24.84
C ASN A 227 -0.81 -0.91 -24.36
N LEU A 228 0.10 0.04 -24.26
CA LEU A 228 -0.18 1.37 -23.72
C LEU A 228 -0.38 2.43 -24.81
N SER A 229 -0.49 2.03 -26.08
CA SER A 229 -0.70 2.94 -27.22
C SER A 229 -1.99 3.77 -27.12
N SER A 230 -2.95 3.35 -26.28
CA SER A 230 -4.19 4.08 -26.02
C SER A 230 -4.09 5.15 -24.93
N TRP A 231 -2.95 5.22 -24.21
CA TRP A 231 -2.78 6.24 -23.20
C TRP A 231 -2.75 7.65 -23.79
N THR A 232 -3.59 8.52 -23.24
CA THR A 232 -3.57 9.95 -23.54
C THR A 232 -2.83 10.68 -22.43
N LEU A 233 -1.61 11.15 -22.72
CA LEU A 233 -0.71 11.79 -21.77
C LEU A 233 -0.54 13.26 -22.12
N GLU A 234 -1.34 14.13 -21.52
CA GLU A 234 -1.33 15.57 -21.84
C GLU A 234 -0.26 16.37 -21.08
N ASN A 235 0.17 15.86 -19.95
CA ASN A 235 0.99 16.60 -19.00
C ASN A 235 2.39 16.03 -18.78
N TRP A 236 2.74 14.93 -19.42
CA TRP A 236 4.03 14.31 -19.19
C TRP A 236 5.22 15.23 -19.54
N ARG A 237 6.30 15.10 -18.77
CA ARG A 237 7.55 15.86 -18.97
C ARG A 237 8.76 14.94 -18.98
N GLU A 238 8.70 13.82 -18.29
CA GLU A 238 9.79 12.92 -18.00
C GLU A 238 9.39 11.47 -18.32
N ASN A 239 10.04 10.84 -19.31
CA ASN A 239 9.77 9.44 -19.69
C ASN A 239 11.07 8.66 -19.99
N ALA A 240 12.23 9.14 -19.52
CA ALA A 240 13.50 8.53 -19.82
C ALA A 240 13.52 7.05 -19.41
N ARG A 241 13.88 6.17 -20.37
CA ARG A 241 13.97 4.72 -20.18
C ARG A 241 12.66 4.08 -19.65
N PHE A 242 11.52 4.62 -20.01
CA PHE A 242 10.19 4.21 -19.55
C PHE A 242 10.02 2.68 -19.49
N SER A 243 10.24 1.98 -20.60
CA SER A 243 10.09 0.52 -20.74
C SER A 243 11.39 -0.20 -21.12
N THR A 244 12.56 0.42 -20.91
CA THR A 244 13.84 -0.22 -21.24
C THR A 244 13.98 -1.56 -20.52
N GLY A 245 14.19 -2.66 -21.26
CA GLY A 245 14.26 -4.02 -20.72
C GLY A 245 12.89 -4.66 -20.42
N ALA A 246 11.81 -4.12 -20.99
CA ALA A 246 10.46 -4.67 -20.95
C ALA A 246 9.92 -4.88 -22.39
N PRO A 247 10.40 -5.90 -23.11
CA PRO A 247 10.16 -6.05 -24.55
C PRO A 247 8.69 -6.33 -24.93
N GLY A 248 7.87 -6.72 -23.98
CA GLY A 248 6.43 -6.95 -24.18
C GLY A 248 5.56 -5.73 -23.93
N VAL A 249 6.14 -4.59 -23.56
CA VAL A 249 5.42 -3.32 -23.39
C VAL A 249 5.45 -2.55 -24.71
N ILE A 250 4.25 -2.20 -25.20
CA ILE A 250 4.08 -1.26 -26.31
C ILE A 250 3.87 0.11 -25.69
N ASP A 251 4.82 1.01 -25.88
CA ASP A 251 4.82 2.36 -25.30
C ASP A 251 3.64 3.19 -25.79
N PRO A 252 3.25 4.23 -25.04
CA PRO A 252 2.34 5.27 -25.52
C PRO A 252 2.88 6.01 -26.73
N ASP A 253 2.00 6.67 -27.46
CA ASP A 253 2.42 7.64 -28.49
C ASP A 253 2.90 8.93 -27.79
N TRP A 254 4.22 9.05 -27.65
CA TRP A 254 4.86 10.19 -26.98
C TRP A 254 4.75 11.50 -27.80
N ASP A 255 4.49 11.44 -29.09
CA ASP A 255 4.44 12.62 -29.99
C ASP A 255 3.09 13.33 -29.90
N TYR A 256 2.04 12.66 -29.46
CA TYR A 256 0.68 13.21 -29.40
C TYR A 256 0.57 14.46 -28.48
N ALA A 257 1.30 14.49 -27.38
CA ALA A 257 1.23 15.58 -26.40
C ALA A 257 1.80 16.93 -26.89
N PHE A 258 2.62 16.94 -27.95
CA PHE A 258 3.26 18.16 -28.46
C PHE A 258 2.56 18.79 -29.67
N THR A 259 1.56 18.11 -30.25
CA THR A 259 0.91 18.59 -31.48
C THR A 259 -0.15 19.66 -31.25
N GLU A 260 -0.65 19.89 -30.04
CA GLU A 260 -1.69 20.87 -29.76
C GLU A 260 -1.22 22.19 -29.12
N THR A 261 0.05 22.36 -28.76
CA THR A 261 0.55 23.67 -28.32
C THR A 261 1.20 24.47 -29.44
N VAL A 262 0.56 24.53 -30.60
CA VAL A 262 0.76 25.67 -31.47
C VAL A 262 -0.01 26.83 -30.85
N VAL A 263 0.67 27.62 -30.03
CA VAL A 263 0.25 28.94 -29.62
C VAL A 263 -0.13 29.69 -30.92
N LYS A 264 -1.43 29.82 -31.18
CA LYS A 264 -1.87 30.78 -32.22
C LYS A 264 -1.23 32.11 -31.88
N PRO A 265 -0.46 32.74 -32.79
CA PRO A 265 0.04 34.08 -32.53
C PRO A 265 -1.18 34.96 -32.22
N LEU A 266 -1.14 35.70 -31.14
CA LEU A 266 -2.11 36.75 -30.88
C LEU A 266 -2.09 37.66 -32.14
N ASP A 267 -3.22 37.65 -32.85
CA ASP A 267 -3.42 38.60 -33.95
C ASP A 267 -3.57 40.01 -33.36
N LEU A 268 -2.44 40.73 -33.32
CA LEU A 268 -2.37 42.13 -32.87
C LEU A 268 -2.84 43.14 -33.94
N SER A 269 -3.56 42.66 -34.96
CA SER A 269 -4.01 43.53 -36.08
C SER A 269 -5.36 44.21 -35.86
N MET A 270 -5.92 44.21 -34.68
CA MET A 270 -7.15 44.96 -34.38
C MET A 270 -6.86 46.19 -33.53
N GLY A 271 -6.66 47.34 -34.18
CA GLY A 271 -6.89 48.63 -33.54
C GLY A 271 -5.84 49.71 -33.72
N ILE A 272 -5.87 50.37 -34.87
CA ILE A 272 -5.69 51.82 -34.95
C ILE A 272 -6.98 52.40 -35.51
#